data_cc697cc6e08ffd19a0b86065ea1112ae
#
_entry.id   cc697cc6e08ffd19a0b86065ea1112ae
#
_cell.length_a   1.000
_cell.length_b   1.000
_cell.length_c   1.000
_cell.angle_alpha   90.00
_cell.angle_beta   90.00
_cell.angle_gamma   90.00
#
_symmetry.space_group_name_H-M   'P 1'
#
loop_
_entity.id
_entity.type
_entity.pdbx_description
1 polymer ?
#
loop_
_entity_poly.entity_id
_entity_poly.type
_entity_poly.pdbx_seq_one_letter_code
_entity_poly.pdbx_strand_id
1 'polypeptide(L)'
;MGRSCNRLVVLVAATVVTLASAVTVRAESSLPKFNPKAMVPLVHGPNWIDLDGDGRKDLVMKSRWEINGPHSASVYSVHRRLVPNDPFRYEGPDWHLVPFIDGRPGHPHGVESIVTHEGADCILRDIRLFAHGKGAKTETLVIIAERDAGEGFWEERPFRFRVFKWLRAKDVGEDEAQNFVGIAFRLVGEVTSKKAYCGANEAFKNEFGVENPEKSDERR
;
A
#
# COMPACT_ATOMS: atom_id res chain seq x y z
N MET A 1 -69.84 52.74 11.93
CA MET A 1 -69.30 51.54 12.61
C MET A 1 -68.22 50.92 11.68
N GLY A 2 -66.95 51.32 11.85
CA GLY A 2 -65.84 50.86 11.04
C GLY A 2 -65.01 49.84 11.83
N ARG A 3 -64.84 48.63 11.30
CA ARG A 3 -63.95 47.64 11.88
C ARG A 3 -62.58 47.75 11.21
N SER A 4 -61.60 48.16 11.99
CA SER A 4 -60.18 48.18 11.65
C SER A 4 -59.63 46.73 11.68
N CYS A 5 -59.08 46.28 10.57
CA CYS A 5 -58.47 44.96 10.45
C CYS A 5 -56.93 45.13 10.55
N ASN A 6 -56.38 44.87 11.73
CA ASN A 6 -54.93 44.83 11.94
C ASN A 6 -54.37 43.56 11.28
N ARG A 7 -53.53 43.72 10.26
CA ARG A 7 -52.73 42.64 9.67
C ARG A 7 -51.40 42.57 10.44
N LEU A 8 -51.23 41.45 11.14
CA LEU A 8 -50.01 41.06 11.79
C LEU A 8 -49.03 40.51 10.73
N VAL A 9 -47.95 41.20 10.44
CA VAL A 9 -46.90 40.70 9.54
C VAL A 9 -45.91 39.94 10.40
N VAL A 10 -45.84 38.62 10.25
CA VAL A 10 -44.84 37.76 10.89
C VAL A 10 -43.66 37.70 9.98
N LEU A 11 -42.55 38.31 10.36
CA LEU A 11 -41.24 38.20 9.73
C LEU A 11 -40.59 36.88 10.19
N VAL A 12 -40.50 35.92 9.31
CA VAL A 12 -39.71 34.66 9.51
C VAL A 12 -38.28 34.96 9.10
N ALA A 13 -37.39 35.12 10.07
CA ALA A 13 -35.96 35.19 9.82
C ALA A 13 -35.42 33.79 9.57
N ALA A 14 -35.06 33.48 8.30
CA ALA A 14 -34.38 32.23 7.92
C ALA A 14 -32.89 32.35 8.26
N THR A 15 -32.47 31.69 9.32
CA THR A 15 -31.06 31.55 9.69
C THR A 15 -30.45 30.50 8.78
N VAL A 16 -29.61 30.90 7.81
CA VAL A 16 -28.82 30.01 6.99
C VAL A 16 -27.60 29.57 7.81
N VAL A 17 -27.64 28.33 8.31
CA VAL A 17 -26.50 27.70 8.95
C VAL A 17 -25.60 27.16 7.85
N THR A 18 -24.52 27.87 7.53
CA THR A 18 -23.44 27.37 6.65
C THR A 18 -22.63 26.33 7.42
N LEU A 19 -22.86 25.05 7.13
CA LEU A 19 -21.99 23.97 7.57
C LEU A 19 -20.67 24.08 6.79
N ALA A 20 -19.66 24.67 7.42
CA ALA A 20 -18.28 24.58 6.93
C ALA A 20 -17.80 23.13 7.10
N SER A 21 -17.78 22.39 6.01
CA SER A 21 -17.13 21.07 5.96
C SER A 21 -15.64 21.28 6.24
N ALA A 22 -15.20 20.93 7.44
CA ALA A 22 -13.78 20.89 7.76
C ALA A 22 -13.13 19.80 6.89
N VAL A 23 -12.43 20.23 5.83
CA VAL A 23 -11.51 19.38 5.10
C VAL A 23 -10.39 19.03 6.09
N THR A 24 -10.44 17.85 6.64
CA THR A 24 -9.34 17.30 7.44
C THR A 24 -8.16 17.14 6.49
N VAL A 25 -7.26 18.12 6.50
CA VAL A 25 -5.92 18.00 5.93
C VAL A 25 -5.26 16.88 6.70
N ARG A 26 -5.16 15.69 6.07
CA ARG A 26 -4.41 14.58 6.59
C ARG A 26 -2.96 15.06 6.70
N ALA A 27 -2.45 15.17 7.92
CA ALA A 27 -1.06 15.54 8.16
C ALA A 27 -0.19 14.61 7.30
N GLU A 28 0.77 15.17 6.56
CA GLU A 28 1.82 14.40 5.89
C GLU A 28 2.48 13.53 6.96
N SER A 29 2.11 12.25 6.98
CA SER A 29 2.73 11.31 7.89
C SER A 29 4.15 11.10 7.38
N SER A 30 5.14 11.49 8.18
CA SER A 30 6.54 11.16 7.87
C SER A 30 6.64 9.66 7.68
N LEU A 31 7.27 9.23 6.59
CA LEU A 31 7.49 7.81 6.33
C LEU A 31 8.20 7.15 7.52
N PRO A 32 7.84 5.91 7.87
CA PRO A 32 8.58 5.16 8.87
C PRO A 32 10.05 5.06 8.43
N LYS A 33 10.97 5.21 9.37
CA LYS A 33 12.40 5.03 9.10
C LYS A 33 12.64 3.60 8.66
N PHE A 34 13.29 3.41 7.53
CA PHE A 34 13.73 2.10 7.07
C PHE A 34 15.19 2.15 6.63
N ASN A 35 15.81 0.99 6.58
CA ASN A 35 17.19 0.84 6.13
C ASN A 35 17.19 0.41 4.65
N PRO A 36 17.65 1.24 3.71
CA PRO A 36 17.72 0.85 2.29
C PRO A 36 18.54 -0.43 2.04
N LYS A 37 19.54 -0.71 2.89
CA LYS A 37 20.37 -1.92 2.80
C LYS A 37 19.65 -3.19 3.25
N ALA A 38 18.47 -3.06 3.87
CA ALA A 38 17.65 -4.19 4.26
C ALA A 38 16.67 -4.62 3.14
N MET A 39 16.83 -4.08 1.93
CA MET A 39 16.05 -4.52 0.78
C MET A 39 16.28 -6.00 0.49
N VAL A 40 15.18 -6.72 0.32
CA VAL A 40 15.17 -8.14 -0.04
C VAL A 40 14.98 -8.23 -1.56
N PRO A 41 15.97 -8.72 -2.31
CA PRO A 41 15.81 -8.93 -3.74
C PRO A 41 14.79 -10.04 -3.99
N LEU A 42 13.83 -9.79 -4.88
CA LEU A 42 12.82 -10.77 -5.28
C LEU A 42 13.09 -11.22 -6.71
N VAL A 43 13.28 -12.52 -6.88
CA VAL A 43 13.42 -13.16 -8.19
C VAL A 43 12.05 -13.63 -8.71
N HIS A 44 11.92 -13.83 -10.01
CA HIS A 44 10.71 -14.45 -10.57
C HIS A 44 10.52 -15.87 -10.03
N GLY A 45 9.27 -16.21 -9.68
CA GLY A 45 8.91 -17.43 -9.01
C GLY A 45 8.78 -17.28 -7.49
N PRO A 46 8.95 -18.38 -6.72
CA PRO A 46 8.80 -18.41 -5.28
C PRO A 46 10.03 -17.84 -4.58
N ASN A 47 9.78 -16.89 -3.65
CA ASN A 47 10.78 -16.32 -2.75
C ASN A 47 10.40 -16.69 -1.31
N TRP A 48 11.27 -17.42 -0.63
CA TRP A 48 11.03 -17.92 0.72
C TRP A 48 11.70 -17.02 1.74
N ILE A 49 10.91 -16.21 2.46
CA ILE A 49 11.38 -15.14 3.35
C ILE A 49 10.67 -15.25 4.70
N ASP A 50 11.40 -15.12 5.79
CA ASP A 50 10.82 -14.99 7.14
C ASP A 50 10.35 -13.54 7.31
N LEU A 51 9.05 -13.29 7.06
CA LEU A 51 8.48 -11.95 7.04
C LEU A 51 8.12 -11.43 8.44
N ASP A 52 7.86 -12.31 9.40
CA ASP A 52 7.45 -11.93 10.74
C ASP A 52 8.46 -12.26 11.84
N GLY A 53 9.60 -12.84 11.47
CA GLY A 53 10.69 -13.15 12.37
C GLY A 53 10.41 -14.36 13.28
N ASP A 54 9.45 -15.21 12.93
CA ASP A 54 9.12 -16.40 13.71
C ASP A 54 10.05 -17.59 13.43
N GLY A 55 11.01 -17.43 12.51
CA GLY A 55 11.97 -18.45 12.08
C GLY A 55 11.44 -19.36 10.97
N ARG A 56 10.24 -19.16 10.49
CA ARG A 56 9.65 -19.89 9.38
C ARG A 56 9.61 -19.00 8.15
N LYS A 57 9.62 -19.65 7.01
CA LYS A 57 9.58 -18.92 5.74
C LYS A 57 8.17 -18.84 5.22
N ASP A 58 7.74 -17.62 4.97
CA ASP A 58 6.58 -17.29 4.18
C ASP A 58 6.92 -17.31 2.69
N LEU A 59 5.93 -17.29 1.84
CA LEU A 59 6.10 -17.30 0.40
C LEU A 59 5.73 -15.94 -0.19
N VAL A 60 6.68 -15.28 -0.84
CA VAL A 60 6.41 -14.15 -1.73
C VAL A 60 6.53 -14.65 -3.16
N MET A 61 5.42 -14.70 -3.88
CA MET A 61 5.39 -15.08 -5.28
C MET A 61 5.53 -13.84 -6.16
N LYS A 62 6.56 -13.82 -7.03
CA LYS A 62 6.69 -12.85 -8.11
C LYS A 62 6.41 -13.56 -9.42
N SER A 63 5.32 -13.23 -10.07
CA SER A 63 4.92 -13.80 -11.36
C SER A 63 4.94 -12.73 -12.44
N ARG A 64 5.24 -13.11 -13.67
CA ARG A 64 5.12 -12.21 -14.81
C ARG A 64 3.74 -12.39 -15.46
N TRP A 65 3.10 -11.27 -15.75
CA TRP A 65 1.89 -11.22 -16.54
C TRP A 65 2.22 -10.60 -17.90
N GLU A 66 2.28 -11.46 -18.90
CA GLU A 66 2.47 -11.02 -20.29
C GLU A 66 1.16 -10.41 -20.81
N ILE A 67 1.22 -9.12 -21.08
CA ILE A 67 0.17 -8.38 -21.76
C ILE A 67 0.63 -8.21 -23.20
N ASN A 68 -0.23 -8.47 -24.18
CA ASN A 68 0.10 -8.30 -25.58
C ASN A 68 0.64 -6.89 -25.86
N GLY A 69 1.85 -6.80 -26.41
CA GLY A 69 2.53 -5.56 -26.75
C GLY A 69 3.69 -5.21 -25.81
N PRO A 70 4.15 -3.95 -25.81
CA PRO A 70 5.34 -3.51 -25.06
C PRO A 70 5.12 -3.36 -23.56
N HIS A 71 3.92 -3.67 -23.08
CA HIS A 71 3.53 -3.52 -21.69
C HIS A 71 3.42 -4.88 -21.04
N SER A 72 4.23 -5.11 -20.03
CA SER A 72 4.12 -6.27 -19.15
C SER A 72 3.86 -5.82 -17.73
N ALA A 73 3.56 -6.77 -16.86
CA ALA A 73 3.41 -6.53 -15.44
C ALA A 73 4.01 -7.67 -14.64
N SER A 74 4.56 -7.35 -13.48
CA SER A 74 4.84 -8.34 -12.46
C SER A 74 3.71 -8.33 -11.44
N VAL A 75 3.31 -9.52 -11.00
CA VAL A 75 2.28 -9.71 -9.98
C VAL A 75 2.96 -10.26 -8.74
N TYR A 76 2.75 -9.59 -7.61
CA TYR A 76 3.28 -9.99 -6.32
C TYR A 76 2.15 -10.38 -5.40
N SER A 77 2.21 -11.60 -4.87
CA SER A 77 1.32 -12.06 -3.81
C SER A 77 2.13 -12.62 -2.65
N VAL A 78 1.61 -12.47 -1.44
CA VAL A 78 2.26 -12.91 -0.22
C VAL A 78 1.40 -13.96 0.45
N HIS A 79 2.02 -15.06 0.83
CA HIS A 79 1.32 -16.19 1.45
C HIS A 79 2.06 -16.60 2.72
N ARG A 80 1.32 -16.76 3.80
CA ARG A 80 1.82 -17.27 5.07
C ARG A 80 1.38 -18.70 5.27
N ARG A 81 2.30 -19.52 5.77
CA ARG A 81 1.97 -20.87 6.22
C ARG A 81 1.50 -20.83 7.68
N LEU A 82 0.25 -21.25 7.92
CA LEU A 82 -0.30 -21.40 9.26
C LEU A 82 0.21 -22.69 9.92
N VAL A 83 0.38 -22.63 11.21
CA VAL A 83 0.80 -23.79 12.01
C VAL A 83 -0.39 -24.44 12.71
N PRO A 84 -0.27 -25.70 13.16
CA PRO A 84 -1.38 -26.44 13.77
C PRO A 84 -2.10 -25.72 14.90
N ASN A 85 -1.40 -24.88 15.67
CA ASN A 85 -1.94 -24.13 16.80
C ASN A 85 -2.09 -22.63 16.50
N ASP A 86 -2.07 -22.21 15.23
CA ASP A 86 -2.33 -20.82 14.87
C ASP A 86 -3.79 -20.49 15.19
N PRO A 87 -4.08 -19.42 15.96
CA PRO A 87 -5.44 -19.06 16.34
C PRO A 87 -6.33 -18.72 15.15
N PHE A 88 -5.74 -18.47 14.00
CA PHE A 88 -6.42 -18.16 12.74
C PHE A 88 -6.52 -19.37 11.80
N ARG A 89 -6.10 -20.55 12.28
CA ARG A 89 -6.24 -21.78 11.50
C ARG A 89 -7.68 -22.28 11.59
N TYR A 90 -8.41 -22.13 10.51
CA TYR A 90 -9.65 -22.85 10.28
C TYR A 90 -9.34 -24.23 9.69
N GLU A 91 -10.31 -25.13 9.71
CA GLU A 91 -10.25 -26.38 8.95
C GLU A 91 -10.09 -26.07 7.46
N GLY A 92 -8.87 -26.00 6.97
CA GLY A 92 -8.59 -25.56 5.60
C GLY A 92 -7.11 -25.67 5.23
N PRO A 93 -6.71 -25.12 4.09
CA PRO A 93 -5.35 -25.20 3.60
C PRO A 93 -4.37 -24.48 4.53
N ASP A 94 -3.15 -25.01 4.65
CA ASP A 94 -2.09 -24.46 5.49
C ASP A 94 -1.58 -23.08 5.02
N TRP A 95 -1.92 -22.64 3.80
CA TRP A 95 -1.45 -21.40 3.20
C TRP A 95 -2.55 -20.36 3.13
N HIS A 96 -2.30 -19.19 3.68
CA HIS A 96 -3.19 -18.06 3.67
C HIS A 96 -2.57 -16.90 2.90
N LEU A 97 -3.37 -16.26 2.08
CA LEU A 97 -3.00 -15.04 1.40
C LEU A 97 -2.95 -13.88 2.39
N VAL A 98 -1.92 -13.06 2.30
CA VAL A 98 -1.72 -11.87 3.13
C VAL A 98 -2.12 -10.63 2.34
N PRO A 99 -3.24 -9.97 2.67
CA PRO A 99 -3.72 -8.83 1.92
C PRO A 99 -2.93 -7.55 2.20
N PHE A 100 -3.03 -6.59 1.28
CA PHE A 100 -2.55 -5.21 1.43
C PHE A 100 -3.73 -4.29 1.69
N ILE A 101 -3.83 -3.75 2.91
CA ILE A 101 -4.95 -2.92 3.36
C ILE A 101 -4.52 -1.45 3.38
N ASP A 102 -5.16 -0.63 2.58
CA ASP A 102 -4.86 0.81 2.47
C ASP A 102 -6.02 1.72 2.92
N GLY A 103 -7.12 1.14 3.40
CA GLY A 103 -8.28 1.86 3.91
C GLY A 103 -9.11 2.58 2.85
N ARG A 104 -8.93 2.26 1.56
CA ARG A 104 -9.74 2.88 0.51
C ARG A 104 -11.19 2.40 0.56
N PRO A 105 -12.15 3.30 0.32
CA PRO A 105 -13.55 2.92 0.17
C PRO A 105 -13.71 1.86 -0.93
N GLY A 106 -14.54 0.85 -0.70
CA GLY A 106 -14.78 -0.25 -1.63
C GLY A 106 -13.79 -1.42 -1.54
N HIS A 107 -12.71 -1.28 -0.78
CA HIS A 107 -11.72 -2.35 -0.52
C HIS A 107 -11.48 -2.55 0.98
N PRO A 108 -12.52 -2.86 1.78
CA PRO A 108 -12.38 -2.99 3.24
C PRO A 108 -11.42 -4.11 3.65
N HIS A 109 -11.30 -5.15 2.82
CA HIS A 109 -10.41 -6.30 3.06
C HIS A 109 -9.05 -6.16 2.36
N GLY A 110 -8.80 -4.99 1.72
CA GLY A 110 -7.57 -4.76 0.96
C GLY A 110 -7.55 -5.43 -0.42
N VAL A 111 -6.34 -5.57 -0.95
CA VAL A 111 -6.08 -6.27 -2.22
C VAL A 111 -5.15 -7.45 -1.99
N GLU A 112 -5.38 -8.53 -2.73
CA GLU A 112 -4.69 -9.81 -2.56
C GLU A 112 -3.32 -9.82 -3.24
N SER A 113 -3.08 -8.89 -4.14
CA SER A 113 -1.82 -8.81 -4.89
C SER A 113 -1.51 -7.39 -5.32
N ILE A 114 -0.24 -7.14 -5.55
CA ILE A 114 0.22 -5.89 -6.16
C ILE A 114 0.64 -6.19 -7.58
N VAL A 115 0.09 -5.44 -8.52
CA VAL A 115 0.45 -5.51 -9.93
C VAL A 115 1.30 -4.29 -10.28
N THR A 116 2.47 -4.52 -10.89
CA THR A 116 3.30 -3.43 -11.42
C THR A 116 2.71 -2.87 -12.72
N HIS A 117 3.19 -1.71 -13.13
CA HIS A 117 2.89 -1.13 -14.43
C HIS A 117 4.22 -0.88 -15.14
N GLU A 118 4.56 -1.77 -16.07
CA GLU A 118 5.80 -1.74 -16.82
C GLU A 118 5.48 -1.30 -18.24
N GLY A 119 6.01 -0.15 -18.64
CA GLY A 119 5.96 0.33 -20.02
C GLY A 119 7.31 0.12 -20.69
N ALA A 120 7.35 0.19 -22.03
CA ALA A 120 8.60 0.14 -22.80
C ALA A 120 9.57 1.27 -22.40
N ASP A 121 9.01 2.45 -22.06
CA ASP A 121 9.80 3.62 -21.74
C ASP A 121 10.09 3.72 -20.24
N CYS A 122 9.04 3.64 -19.40
CA CYS A 122 9.16 3.86 -17.96
C CYS A 122 8.28 2.89 -17.16
N ILE A 123 8.78 2.48 -16.00
CA ILE A 123 8.00 1.69 -15.04
C ILE A 123 7.19 2.65 -14.18
N LEU A 124 5.86 2.63 -14.32
CA LEU A 124 4.97 3.55 -13.62
C LEU A 124 4.61 3.10 -12.20
N ARG A 125 4.67 1.81 -11.93
CA ARG A 125 4.45 1.23 -10.61
C ARG A 125 5.39 0.08 -10.37
N ASP A 126 6.07 0.08 -9.20
CA ASP A 126 6.92 -1.01 -8.77
C ASP A 126 6.94 -1.13 -7.25
N ILE A 127 7.44 -2.24 -6.72
CA ILE A 127 7.51 -2.50 -5.29
C ILE A 127 8.93 -2.82 -4.84
N ARG A 128 9.21 -2.51 -3.56
CA ARG A 128 10.42 -2.96 -2.86
C ARG A 128 10.03 -3.52 -1.51
N LEU A 129 10.60 -4.68 -1.18
CA LEU A 129 10.43 -5.35 0.10
C LEU A 129 11.67 -5.09 0.97
N PHE A 130 11.44 -4.72 2.22
CA PHE A 130 12.49 -4.51 3.22
C PHE A 130 12.16 -5.35 4.44
N ALA A 131 13.13 -6.15 4.88
CA ALA A 131 13.02 -6.93 6.09
C ALA A 131 14.24 -6.63 6.98
N HIS A 132 14.01 -6.09 8.17
CA HIS A 132 15.08 -5.76 9.10
C HIS A 132 14.74 -6.20 10.53
N GLY A 133 15.78 -6.29 11.36
CA GLY A 133 15.66 -6.87 12.69
C GLY A 133 15.96 -8.36 12.69
N LYS A 134 15.71 -9.01 13.82
CA LYS A 134 15.89 -10.46 14.02
C LYS A 134 14.85 -10.99 15.00
N GLY A 135 14.34 -12.18 14.72
CA GLY A 135 13.33 -12.83 15.54
C GLY A 135 12.08 -11.97 15.72
N ALA A 136 11.52 -11.92 16.90
CA ALA A 136 10.30 -11.17 17.20
C ALA A 136 10.40 -9.63 16.98
N LYS A 137 11.61 -9.12 16.72
CA LYS A 137 11.87 -7.70 16.39
C LYS A 137 12.01 -7.46 14.88
N THR A 138 11.74 -8.48 14.06
CA THR A 138 11.74 -8.31 12.61
C THR A 138 10.59 -7.40 12.20
N GLU A 139 10.91 -6.37 11.44
CA GLU A 139 9.93 -5.49 10.80
C GLU A 139 10.04 -5.66 9.30
N THR A 140 8.94 -5.97 8.67
CA THR A 140 8.85 -6.08 7.22
C THR A 140 8.00 -4.96 6.67
N LEU A 141 8.57 -4.24 5.71
CA LEU A 141 7.94 -3.14 5.01
C LEU A 141 7.88 -3.45 3.51
N VAL A 142 6.76 -3.07 2.89
CA VAL A 142 6.64 -3.02 1.43
C VAL A 142 6.44 -1.57 1.04
N ILE A 143 7.27 -1.06 0.15
CA ILE A 143 7.11 0.28 -0.42
C ILE A 143 6.64 0.11 -1.86
N ILE A 144 5.50 0.70 -2.17
CA ILE A 144 4.96 0.78 -3.52
C ILE A 144 5.22 2.19 -4.02
N ALA A 145 6.00 2.32 -5.10
CA ALA A 145 6.14 3.57 -5.84
C ALA A 145 5.18 3.54 -7.03
N GLU A 146 4.35 4.57 -7.17
CA GLU A 146 3.42 4.68 -8.29
C GLU A 146 3.25 6.12 -8.75
N ARG A 147 2.99 6.30 -10.03
CA ARG A 147 2.58 7.57 -10.64
C ARG A 147 1.55 7.36 -11.75
N ASP A 148 0.86 8.42 -12.09
CA ASP A 148 -0.04 8.42 -13.23
C ASP A 148 0.73 8.42 -14.55
N ALA A 149 0.14 7.86 -15.59
CA ALA A 149 0.74 7.82 -16.93
C ALA A 149 0.83 9.21 -17.57
N GLY A 150 -0.06 10.13 -17.20
CA GLY A 150 -0.16 11.43 -17.84
C GLY A 150 -0.61 11.33 -19.28
N GLU A 151 0.05 12.08 -20.18
CA GLU A 151 -0.18 11.99 -21.62
C GLU A 151 0.47 10.74 -22.23
N GLY A 152 1.42 10.13 -21.51
CA GLY A 152 2.09 8.91 -21.91
C GLY A 152 3.09 8.39 -20.88
N PHE A 153 3.56 7.16 -21.09
CA PHE A 153 4.47 6.51 -20.16
C PHE A 153 5.83 7.20 -20.04
N TRP A 154 6.23 7.97 -21.05
CA TRP A 154 7.50 8.73 -21.09
C TRP A 154 7.48 10.02 -20.28
N GLU A 155 6.29 10.53 -19.90
CA GLU A 155 6.18 11.80 -19.20
C GLU A 155 6.72 11.66 -17.77
N GLU A 156 7.69 12.50 -17.40
CA GLU A 156 8.17 12.54 -16.01
C GLU A 156 7.11 13.16 -15.09
N ARG A 157 6.80 12.47 -13.99
CA ARG A 157 5.84 12.93 -12.97
C ARG A 157 6.32 12.58 -11.57
N PRO A 158 5.83 13.29 -10.54
CA PRO A 158 6.08 12.91 -9.17
C PRO A 158 5.54 11.51 -8.87
N PHE A 159 6.32 10.73 -8.14
CA PHE A 159 5.92 9.42 -7.63
C PHE A 159 5.29 9.56 -6.25
N ARG A 160 4.23 8.83 -6.03
CA ARG A 160 3.64 8.57 -4.72
C ARG A 160 4.22 7.28 -4.18
N PHE A 161 4.80 7.34 -2.97
CA PHE A 161 5.32 6.18 -2.26
C PHE A 161 4.38 5.83 -1.14
N ARG A 162 3.84 4.64 -1.18
CA ARG A 162 2.98 4.08 -0.12
C ARG A 162 3.76 3.01 0.63
N VAL A 163 3.87 3.17 1.95
CA VAL A 163 4.58 2.24 2.82
C VAL A 163 3.60 1.39 3.58
N PHE A 164 3.70 0.09 3.38
CA PHE A 164 2.92 -0.91 4.06
C PHE A 164 3.81 -1.65 5.05
N LYS A 165 3.30 -1.88 6.26
CA LYS A 165 3.96 -2.63 7.32
C LYS A 165 3.21 -3.94 7.56
N TRP A 166 3.96 -5.02 7.76
CA TRP A 166 3.44 -6.29 8.25
C TRP A 166 2.90 -6.11 9.66
N LEU A 167 1.62 -6.36 9.86
CA LEU A 167 0.96 -6.27 11.14
C LEU A 167 0.12 -7.52 11.40
N ARG A 168 0.06 -7.92 12.67
CA ARG A 168 -0.83 -8.99 13.15
C ARG A 168 -2.10 -8.37 13.75
N ALA A 169 -3.20 -9.12 13.77
CA ALA A 169 -4.45 -8.65 14.37
C ALA A 169 -4.27 -8.12 15.82
N LYS A 170 -3.40 -8.74 16.61
CA LYS A 170 -3.06 -8.27 17.96
C LYS A 170 -2.36 -6.91 18.04
N ASP A 171 -1.80 -6.43 16.91
CA ASP A 171 -1.03 -5.18 16.84
C ASP A 171 -1.93 -4.00 16.39
N VAL A 172 -3.22 -4.27 16.17
CA VAL A 172 -4.24 -3.29 15.79
C VAL A 172 -5.32 -3.21 16.88
N GLY A 173 -6.08 -2.10 16.91
CA GLY A 173 -7.17 -1.93 17.86
C GLY A 173 -8.31 -2.95 17.67
N GLU A 174 -9.10 -3.19 18.72
CA GLU A 174 -10.18 -4.19 18.70
C GLU A 174 -11.19 -3.97 17.58
N ASP A 175 -11.56 -2.72 17.31
CA ASP A 175 -12.49 -2.36 16.22
C ASP A 175 -11.94 -2.69 14.83
N GLU A 176 -10.64 -2.60 14.66
CA GLU A 176 -9.98 -2.94 13.42
C GLU A 176 -9.75 -4.46 13.30
N ALA A 177 -9.49 -5.14 14.41
CA ALA A 177 -9.29 -6.58 14.46
C ALA A 177 -10.54 -7.37 14.02
N GLN A 178 -11.75 -6.80 14.19
CA GLN A 178 -13.00 -7.43 13.75
C GLN A 178 -13.12 -7.54 12.22
N ASN A 179 -12.48 -6.61 11.49
CA ASN A 179 -12.51 -6.58 10.02
C ASN A 179 -11.27 -7.22 9.37
N PHE A 180 -10.41 -7.79 10.19
CA PHE A 180 -9.09 -8.24 9.76
C PHE A 180 -8.72 -9.55 10.48
N VAL A 181 -8.75 -10.64 9.75
CA VAL A 181 -8.44 -11.98 10.29
C VAL A 181 -6.95 -12.26 10.09
N GLY A 182 -6.18 -12.21 11.17
CA GLY A 182 -4.81 -12.72 11.21
C GLY A 182 -3.75 -11.69 10.92
N ILE A 183 -3.27 -11.62 9.68
CA ILE A 183 -2.09 -10.86 9.26
C ILE A 183 -2.37 -10.09 7.98
N ALA A 184 -1.88 -8.86 7.89
CA ALA A 184 -1.96 -8.05 6.68
C ALA A 184 -0.75 -7.11 6.56
N PHE A 185 -0.49 -6.66 5.36
CA PHE A 185 0.27 -5.44 5.12
C PHE A 185 -0.67 -4.25 5.21
N ARG A 186 -0.44 -3.34 6.17
CA ARG A 186 -1.24 -2.14 6.34
C ARG A 186 -0.49 -0.89 5.94
N LEU A 187 -1.18 0.03 5.28
CA LEU A 187 -0.65 1.34 4.95
C LEU A 187 -0.34 2.11 6.24
N VAL A 188 0.94 2.46 6.43
CA VAL A 188 1.43 3.20 7.60
C VAL A 188 2.00 4.57 7.25
N GLY A 189 2.17 4.87 5.97
CA GLY A 189 2.65 6.17 5.53
C GLY A 189 2.57 6.33 4.03
N GLU A 190 2.45 7.57 3.60
CA GLU A 190 2.44 7.96 2.19
C GLU A 190 3.20 9.27 2.02
N VAL A 191 4.00 9.37 0.95
CA VAL A 191 4.69 10.60 0.58
C VAL A 191 4.77 10.71 -0.94
N THR A 192 4.75 11.94 -1.43
CA THR A 192 4.98 12.23 -2.86
C THR A 192 6.38 12.79 -3.03
N SER A 193 7.09 12.33 -4.05
CA SER A 193 8.41 12.86 -4.40
C SER A 193 8.34 14.34 -4.75
N LYS A 194 9.39 15.08 -4.39
CA LYS A 194 9.49 16.50 -4.74
C LYS A 194 9.87 16.71 -6.21
N LYS A 195 10.51 15.72 -6.81
CA LYS A 195 10.94 15.73 -8.21
C LYS A 195 10.06 14.80 -9.03
N ALA A 196 9.98 15.08 -10.31
CA ALA A 196 9.41 14.20 -11.31
C ALA A 196 10.48 13.18 -11.76
N TYR A 197 10.04 11.98 -12.09
CA TYR A 197 10.87 10.88 -12.58
C TYR A 197 10.14 10.14 -13.69
N CYS A 198 10.90 9.58 -14.64
CA CYS A 198 10.34 8.70 -15.65
C CYS A 198 9.89 7.37 -15.04
N GLY A 199 10.74 6.70 -14.31
CA GLY A 199 10.48 5.35 -13.81
C GLY A 199 10.67 5.17 -12.31
N ALA A 200 9.96 4.17 -11.77
CA ALA A 200 9.99 3.83 -10.35
C ALA A 200 11.41 3.50 -9.84
N ASN A 201 12.25 2.86 -10.66
CA ASN A 201 13.64 2.54 -10.29
C ASN A 201 14.46 3.79 -10.01
N GLU A 202 14.33 4.80 -10.87
CA GLU A 202 14.98 6.08 -10.70
C GLU A 202 14.46 6.81 -9.46
N ALA A 203 13.15 6.81 -9.26
CA ALA A 203 12.52 7.40 -8.09
C ALA A 203 12.98 6.72 -6.78
N PHE A 204 13.02 5.39 -6.72
CA PHE A 204 13.55 4.66 -5.56
C PHE A 204 15.01 4.98 -5.27
N LYS A 205 15.84 5.08 -6.31
CA LYS A 205 17.27 5.40 -6.16
C LYS A 205 17.46 6.80 -5.61
N ASN A 206 16.80 7.79 -6.19
CA ASN A 206 17.01 9.19 -5.85
C ASN A 206 16.38 9.60 -4.51
N GLU A 207 15.19 9.06 -4.19
CA GLU A 207 14.48 9.43 -2.96
C GLU A 207 14.97 8.61 -1.75
N PHE A 208 15.39 7.37 -1.95
CA PHE A 208 15.71 6.45 -0.83
C PHE A 208 17.08 5.78 -0.92
N GLY A 209 17.85 5.99 -1.98
CA GLY A 209 19.14 5.32 -2.17
C GLY A 209 19.01 3.81 -2.43
N VAL A 210 17.88 3.36 -2.95
CA VAL A 210 17.57 1.94 -3.20
C VAL A 210 17.89 1.61 -4.65
N GLU A 211 18.88 0.74 -4.86
CA GLU A 211 19.25 0.27 -6.20
C GLU A 211 18.28 -0.77 -6.75
N ASN A 212 18.21 -0.87 -8.09
CA ASN A 212 17.41 -1.92 -8.72
C ASN A 212 18.11 -3.28 -8.59
N PRO A 213 17.48 -4.30 -7.98
CA PRO A 213 18.09 -5.62 -7.83
C PRO A 213 18.26 -6.37 -9.14
N GLU A 214 17.46 -6.09 -10.17
CA GLU A 214 17.47 -6.83 -11.43
C GLU A 214 18.70 -6.57 -12.29
N LYS A 215 19.40 -5.44 -12.11
CA LYS A 215 20.65 -5.18 -12.82
C LYS A 215 21.81 -6.12 -12.43
N SER A 216 21.68 -6.86 -11.34
CA SER A 216 22.70 -7.83 -10.92
C SER A 216 22.56 -9.20 -11.59
N ASP A 217 21.39 -9.52 -12.14
CA ASP A 217 21.08 -10.85 -12.69
C ASP A 217 21.32 -10.98 -14.21
N GLU A 218 21.38 -9.84 -14.93
CA GLU A 218 21.69 -9.84 -16.38
C GLU A 218 23.15 -10.24 -16.72
N ARG A 219 23.97 -10.54 -15.70
CA ARG A 219 25.39 -10.91 -15.84
C ARG A 219 25.72 -12.34 -15.44
N ARG A 220 24.71 -13.23 -15.39
CA ARG A 220 24.95 -14.65 -15.12
C ARG A 220 24.52 -15.54 -16.27
#